data_002c217107872f041e3a561ef7abc5f7
#
_entry.id   002c217107872f041e3a561ef7abc5f7
#
_cell.length_a   1.000
_cell.length_b   1.000
_cell.length_c   1.000
_cell.angle_alpha   90.00
_cell.angle_beta   90.00
_cell.angle_gamma   90.00
#
_symmetry.space_group_name_H-M   'P 1'
#
loop_
_entity.id
_entity.type
_entity.pdbx_description
1 polymer ?
#
loop_
_entity_poly.entity_id
_entity_poly.type
_entity_poly.pdbx_seq_one_letter_code
_entity_poly.pdbx_strand_id
1 'polypeptide(L)'
;RVRIGYDGQDIPCLPWRVFVAWLGAPALPDQLVAFRSVGIAPVLPDGTVIVKRVAAVAGDRIRIADGVLYVNDVERAHFSPNTLRALKKSADAFDRSYVLGAGELLVLGDSPVSYDSRYWGPISSSQVMGRAWGVW
;
A
#
# COMPACT_ATOMS: atom_id res chain seq x y z
N ARG A 1 -11.99 -14.37 13.61
CA ARG A 1 -12.85 -14.21 12.43
C ARG A 1 -11.99 -14.16 11.18
N VAL A 2 -12.39 -14.89 10.18
CA VAL A 2 -11.62 -15.06 8.94
C VAL A 2 -12.45 -14.56 7.77
N ARG A 3 -11.78 -13.89 6.84
CA ARG A 3 -12.36 -13.49 5.55
C ARG A 3 -11.43 -13.97 4.43
N ILE A 4 -12.05 -14.47 3.35
CA ILE A 4 -11.33 -14.92 2.16
C ILE A 4 -11.59 -13.90 1.04
N GLY A 5 -10.53 -13.53 0.32
CA GLY A 5 -10.59 -12.62 -0.81
C GLY A 5 -9.87 -13.17 -2.03
N TYR A 6 -10.23 -12.66 -3.20
CA TYR A 6 -9.62 -13.02 -4.48
C TYR A 6 -9.24 -11.76 -5.26
N ASP A 7 -8.00 -11.73 -5.74
CA ASP A 7 -7.50 -10.67 -6.63
C ASP A 7 -7.70 -11.10 -8.09
N GLY A 8 -8.63 -10.45 -8.76
CA GLY A 8 -8.94 -10.73 -10.17
C GLY A 8 -8.21 -9.85 -11.17
N GLN A 9 -7.24 -9.05 -10.75
CA GLN A 9 -6.50 -8.17 -11.65
C GLN A 9 -5.62 -8.97 -12.63
N ASP A 10 -5.46 -8.45 -13.84
CA ASP A 10 -4.59 -9.07 -14.84
C ASP A 10 -3.14 -9.12 -14.37
N ILE A 11 -2.68 -8.01 -13.77
CA ILE A 11 -1.37 -7.92 -13.15
C ILE A 11 -1.57 -7.72 -11.64
N PRO A 12 -1.45 -8.77 -10.83
CA PRO A 12 -1.65 -8.64 -9.40
C PRO A 12 -0.51 -7.86 -8.74
N CYS A 13 -0.84 -7.12 -7.69
CA CYS A 13 0.13 -6.35 -6.91
C CYS A 13 1.00 -7.22 -6.01
N LEU A 14 0.54 -8.42 -5.70
CA LEU A 14 1.20 -9.41 -4.84
C LEU A 14 1.26 -10.74 -5.57
N PRO A 15 2.15 -11.66 -5.17
CA PRO A 15 2.33 -12.93 -5.88
C PRO A 15 1.18 -13.93 -5.71
N TRP A 16 0.18 -13.59 -4.91
CA TRP A 16 -0.99 -14.44 -4.67
C TRP A 16 -2.26 -13.83 -5.24
N ARG A 17 -3.23 -14.68 -5.53
CA ARG A 17 -4.57 -14.26 -5.95
C ARG A 17 -5.64 -14.54 -4.90
N VAL A 18 -5.41 -15.49 -4.01
CA VAL A 18 -6.32 -15.81 -2.92
C VAL A 18 -5.67 -15.42 -1.60
N PHE A 19 -6.42 -14.71 -0.78
CA PHE A 19 -5.95 -14.20 0.49
C PHE A 19 -6.90 -14.61 1.61
N VAL A 20 -6.35 -14.83 2.78
CA VAL A 20 -7.08 -15.03 4.02
C VAL A 20 -6.72 -13.90 4.95
N ALA A 21 -7.71 -13.25 5.53
CA ALA A 21 -7.52 -12.19 6.52
C ALA A 21 -8.08 -12.61 7.87
N TRP A 22 -7.30 -12.37 8.93
CA TRP A 22 -7.79 -12.52 10.30
C TRP A 22 -8.23 -11.14 10.78
N LEU A 23 -9.55 -10.96 10.88
CA LEU A 23 -10.15 -9.68 11.23
C LEU A 23 -9.78 -9.27 12.65
N GLY A 24 -9.37 -8.01 12.81
CA GLY A 24 -8.98 -7.45 14.09
C GLY A 24 -7.54 -7.71 14.49
N ALA A 25 -6.81 -8.59 13.80
CA ALA A 25 -5.40 -8.82 14.09
C ALA A 25 -4.54 -7.69 13.52
N PRO A 26 -3.55 -7.16 14.26
CA PRO A 26 -2.63 -6.15 13.73
C PRO A 26 -1.67 -6.77 12.72
N ALA A 27 -1.30 -6.00 11.70
CA ALA A 27 -0.22 -6.35 10.79
C ALA A 27 1.06 -5.61 11.21
N LEU A 28 2.16 -6.37 11.29
CA LEU A 28 3.48 -5.84 11.62
C LEU A 28 4.26 -5.53 10.33
N PRO A 29 5.39 -4.80 10.41
CA PRO A 29 6.23 -4.55 9.25
C PRO A 29 6.52 -5.83 8.46
N ASP A 30 6.47 -5.72 7.14
CA ASP A 30 6.65 -6.79 6.15
C ASP A 30 5.53 -7.84 6.10
N GLN A 31 4.53 -7.74 6.92
CA GLN A 31 3.34 -8.58 6.84
C GLN A 31 2.29 -7.97 5.91
N LEU A 32 1.37 -8.79 5.43
CA LEU A 32 0.25 -8.31 4.62
C LEU A 32 -0.86 -7.80 5.52
N VAL A 33 -1.52 -6.75 5.06
CA VAL A 33 -2.67 -6.14 5.72
C VAL A 33 -3.83 -6.02 4.75
N ALA A 34 -5.03 -6.39 5.18
CA ALA A 34 -6.28 -6.11 4.47
C ALA A 34 -6.89 -4.83 5.05
N PHE A 35 -7.27 -3.92 4.17
CA PHE A 35 -7.85 -2.64 4.58
C PHE A 35 -8.88 -2.16 3.56
N ARG A 36 -9.69 -1.20 3.95
CA ARG A 36 -10.66 -0.56 3.07
C ARG A 36 -10.10 0.76 2.58
N SER A 37 -10.21 0.98 1.27
CA SER A 37 -9.71 2.21 0.63
C SER A 37 -10.50 3.43 1.07
N VAL A 38 -9.81 4.57 1.19
CA VAL A 38 -10.39 5.90 1.40
C VAL A 38 -9.59 6.90 0.58
N GLY A 39 -10.28 7.72 -0.21
CA GLY A 39 -9.67 8.86 -0.90
C GLY A 39 -8.87 8.52 -2.14
N ILE A 40 -9.03 7.35 -2.73
CA ILE A 40 -8.37 6.98 -3.99
C ILE A 40 -9.35 6.90 -5.18
N ALA A 41 -10.56 7.38 -4.99
CA ALA A 41 -11.49 7.56 -6.10
C ALA A 41 -10.92 8.60 -7.09
N PRO A 42 -11.18 8.47 -8.40
CA PRO A 42 -12.08 7.50 -9.03
C PRO A 42 -11.42 6.15 -9.38
N VAL A 43 -10.13 5.96 -9.05
CA VAL A 43 -9.42 4.71 -9.39
C VAL A 43 -10.09 3.52 -8.70
N LEU A 44 -10.35 3.66 -7.39
CA LEU A 44 -11.12 2.68 -6.63
C LEU A 44 -12.16 3.41 -5.77
N PRO A 45 -13.40 2.92 -5.71
CA PRO A 45 -14.40 3.49 -4.81
C PRO A 45 -13.97 3.33 -3.35
N ASP A 46 -14.38 4.27 -2.50
CA ASP A 46 -14.16 4.16 -1.06
C ASP A 46 -14.79 2.87 -0.53
N GLY A 47 -14.09 2.23 0.41
CA GLY A 47 -14.54 0.96 1.01
C GLY A 47 -14.14 -0.29 0.22
N THR A 48 -13.40 -0.16 -0.87
CA THR A 48 -12.83 -1.31 -1.59
C THR A 48 -11.83 -2.03 -0.71
N VAL A 49 -11.96 -3.34 -0.61
CA VAL A 49 -11.01 -4.16 0.17
C VAL A 49 -9.74 -4.35 -0.64
N ILE A 50 -8.62 -3.97 -0.05
CA ILE A 50 -7.29 -4.04 -0.67
C ILE A 50 -6.36 -4.80 0.28
N VAL A 51 -5.45 -5.61 -0.29
CA VAL A 51 -4.38 -6.27 0.45
C VAL A 51 -3.04 -5.75 -0.06
N LYS A 52 -2.20 -5.29 0.83
CA LYS A 52 -0.84 -4.80 0.54
C LYS A 52 0.10 -5.23 1.66
N ARG A 53 1.40 -5.05 1.41
CA ARG A 53 2.44 -5.32 2.42
C ARG A 53 2.72 -4.06 3.23
N VAL A 54 2.83 -4.19 4.55
CA VAL A 54 3.21 -3.08 5.43
C VAL A 54 4.69 -2.78 5.22
N ALA A 55 5.00 -1.58 4.74
CA ALA A 55 6.38 -1.16 4.49
C ALA A 55 6.92 -0.26 5.59
N ALA A 56 6.06 0.44 6.32
CA ALA A 56 6.48 1.34 7.39
C ALA A 56 5.34 1.56 8.38
N VAL A 57 5.69 1.92 9.61
CA VAL A 57 4.78 2.13 10.73
C VAL A 57 5.07 3.46 11.43
N ALA A 58 4.26 3.81 12.42
CA ALA A 58 4.42 5.05 13.19
C ALA A 58 5.86 5.26 13.64
N GLY A 59 6.37 6.47 13.47
CA GLY A 59 7.73 6.84 13.80
C GLY A 59 8.74 6.67 12.66
N ASP A 60 8.41 5.91 11.62
CA ASP A 60 9.29 5.75 10.46
C ASP A 60 9.30 7.02 9.61
N ARG A 61 10.48 7.35 9.08
CA ARG A 61 10.67 8.50 8.19
C ARG A 61 10.49 8.07 6.74
N ILE A 62 9.63 8.78 6.03
CA ILE A 62 9.34 8.55 4.62
C ILE A 62 9.89 9.70 3.81
N ARG A 63 10.64 9.38 2.76
CA ARG A 63 11.11 10.38 1.79
C ARG A 63 10.83 9.86 0.39
N ILE A 64 10.24 10.71 -0.42
CA ILE A 64 10.03 10.45 -1.85
C ILE A 64 10.78 11.52 -2.62
N ALA A 65 11.69 11.08 -3.47
CA ALA A 65 12.50 11.96 -4.30
C ALA A 65 12.86 11.27 -5.61
N ASP A 66 12.69 11.97 -6.72
CA ASP A 66 13.07 11.51 -8.06
C ASP A 66 12.53 10.12 -8.42
N GLY A 67 11.27 9.87 -8.04
CA GLY A 67 10.60 8.61 -8.36
C GLY A 67 11.06 7.43 -7.51
N VAL A 68 11.63 7.67 -6.34
CA VAL A 68 12.05 6.64 -5.39
C VAL A 68 11.47 6.93 -4.02
N LEU A 69 10.95 5.89 -3.38
CA LEU A 69 10.46 5.97 -2.00
C LEU A 69 11.48 5.32 -1.06
N TYR A 70 11.86 6.08 -0.03
CA TYR A 70 12.78 5.64 1.02
C TYR A 70 12.07 5.56 2.36
N VAL A 71 12.38 4.51 3.12
CA VAL A 71 11.96 4.35 4.52
C VAL A 71 13.20 4.39 5.39
N ASN A 72 13.30 5.34 6.30
CA ASN A 72 14.47 5.53 7.17
C ASN A 72 15.78 5.56 6.36
N ASP A 73 15.77 6.29 5.24
CA ASP A 73 16.87 6.44 4.29
C ASP A 73 17.25 5.18 3.51
N VAL A 74 16.48 4.12 3.60
CA VAL A 74 16.65 2.89 2.83
C VAL A 74 15.66 2.87 1.65
N GLU A 75 16.17 2.65 0.46
CA GLU A 75 15.37 2.53 -0.74
C GLU A 75 14.40 1.34 -0.64
N ARG A 76 13.11 1.57 -0.88
CA ARG A 76 12.08 0.54 -0.76
C ARG A 76 11.28 0.31 -2.04
N ALA A 77 11.05 1.35 -2.83
CA ALA A 77 10.21 1.22 -4.01
C ALA A 77 10.51 2.30 -5.04
N HIS A 78 10.28 1.99 -6.30
CA HIS A 78 10.36 2.92 -7.41
C HIS A 78 8.97 3.22 -7.95
N PHE A 79 8.78 4.43 -8.46
CA PHE A 79 7.57 4.79 -9.18
C PHE A 79 7.59 4.16 -10.57
N SER A 80 6.45 3.69 -11.02
CA SER A 80 6.31 3.09 -12.36
C SER A 80 6.10 4.18 -13.40
N PRO A 81 6.92 4.25 -14.46
CA PRO A 81 6.69 5.18 -15.56
C PRO A 81 5.31 5.01 -16.21
N ASN A 82 4.81 3.79 -16.29
CA ASN A 82 3.49 3.51 -16.85
C ASN A 82 2.38 4.08 -15.96
N THR A 83 2.49 3.92 -14.65
CA THR A 83 1.53 4.47 -13.70
C THR A 83 1.55 5.99 -13.72
N LEU A 84 2.73 6.61 -13.75
CA LEU A 84 2.87 8.06 -13.85
C LEU A 84 2.21 8.61 -15.12
N ARG A 85 2.41 7.94 -16.26
CA ARG A 85 1.73 8.32 -17.51
C ARG A 85 0.20 8.22 -17.39
N ALA A 86 -0.30 7.15 -16.79
CA ALA A 86 -1.73 6.96 -16.59
C ALA A 86 -2.33 8.04 -15.68
N LEU A 87 -1.58 8.49 -14.68
CA LEU A 87 -1.99 9.58 -13.77
C LEU A 87 -1.76 10.96 -14.39
N LYS A 88 -1.07 11.06 -15.51
CA LYS A 88 -0.67 12.33 -16.17
C LYS A 88 0.14 13.22 -15.21
N LYS A 89 1.07 12.62 -14.48
CA LYS A 89 1.95 13.31 -13.53
C LYS A 89 3.40 12.91 -13.74
N SER A 90 4.31 13.84 -13.43
CA SER A 90 5.74 13.55 -13.35
C SER A 90 6.09 13.01 -11.97
N ALA A 91 7.23 12.31 -11.86
CA ALA A 91 7.66 11.72 -10.60
C ALA A 91 7.85 12.77 -9.50
N ASP A 92 8.38 13.94 -9.84
CA ASP A 92 8.64 15.03 -8.89
C ASP A 92 7.36 15.62 -8.27
N ALA A 93 6.20 15.42 -8.90
CA ALA A 93 4.92 15.82 -8.32
C ALA A 93 4.62 15.09 -6.99
N PHE A 94 5.29 13.98 -6.74
CA PHE A 94 5.12 13.20 -5.52
C PHE A 94 6.23 13.44 -4.49
N ASP A 95 7.22 14.27 -4.80
CA ASP A 95 8.33 14.56 -3.89
C ASP A 95 7.81 15.12 -2.57
N ARG A 96 8.19 14.48 -1.49
CA ARG A 96 7.78 14.86 -0.13
C ARG A 96 8.57 14.10 0.93
N SER A 97 8.57 14.64 2.14
CA SER A 97 9.16 13.98 3.30
C SER A 97 8.21 14.14 4.48
N TYR A 98 8.00 13.07 5.22
CA TYR A 98 7.16 13.09 6.41
C TYR A 98 7.53 11.94 7.36
N VAL A 99 7.07 12.03 8.60
CA VAL A 99 7.17 10.98 9.60
C VAL A 99 5.78 10.41 9.80
N LEU A 100 5.65 9.10 9.77
CA LEU A 100 4.36 8.45 10.04
C LEU A 100 3.92 8.72 11.46
N GLY A 101 2.68 9.18 11.61
CA GLY A 101 2.07 9.44 12.89
C GLY A 101 1.45 8.19 13.52
N ALA A 102 0.91 8.37 14.74
CA ALA A 102 0.22 7.29 15.43
C ALA A 102 -0.93 6.75 14.56
N GLY A 103 -1.01 5.43 14.44
CA GLY A 103 -2.05 4.77 13.66
C GLY A 103 -1.90 4.87 12.14
N GLU A 104 -0.78 5.39 11.63
CA GLU A 104 -0.52 5.43 10.20
C GLU A 104 0.34 4.25 9.76
N LEU A 105 0.04 3.70 8.60
CA LEU A 105 0.80 2.63 7.96
C LEU A 105 1.12 3.03 6.52
N LEU A 106 2.34 2.76 6.09
CA LEU A 106 2.70 2.83 4.67
C LEU A 106 2.57 1.44 4.07
N VAL A 107 1.84 1.31 2.98
CA VAL A 107 1.57 0.01 2.37
C VAL A 107 2.01 -0.01 0.91
N LEU A 108 2.65 -1.10 0.51
CA LEU A 108 3.18 -1.29 -0.84
C LEU A 108 2.76 -2.66 -1.39
N GLY A 109 2.50 -2.71 -2.70
CA GLY A 109 2.43 -3.97 -3.41
C GLY A 109 3.84 -4.45 -3.78
N ASP A 110 4.02 -5.74 -3.97
CA ASP A 110 5.31 -6.32 -4.38
C ASP A 110 5.59 -6.05 -5.87
N SER A 111 4.57 -5.83 -6.67
CA SER A 111 4.73 -5.52 -8.09
C SER A 111 5.23 -4.10 -8.32
N PRO A 112 6.16 -3.89 -9.29
CA PRO A 112 6.62 -2.53 -9.65
C PRO A 112 5.52 -1.62 -10.15
N VAL A 113 4.41 -2.17 -10.66
CA VAL A 113 3.27 -1.41 -11.19
C VAL A 113 2.13 -1.25 -10.19
N SER A 114 2.31 -1.68 -8.95
CA SER A 114 1.29 -1.57 -7.92
C SER A 114 0.93 -0.10 -7.67
N TYR A 115 -0.37 0.17 -7.57
CA TYR A 115 -0.90 1.47 -7.16
C TYR A 115 -1.12 1.45 -5.65
N ASP A 116 -0.29 2.15 -4.91
CA ASP A 116 -0.18 2.02 -3.46
C ASP A 116 0.26 3.33 -2.80
N SER A 117 0.79 3.25 -1.57
CA SER A 117 1.20 4.42 -0.79
C SER A 117 2.26 5.28 -1.46
N ARG A 118 2.99 4.79 -2.46
CA ARG A 118 3.88 5.63 -3.27
C ARG A 118 3.12 6.84 -3.82
N TYR A 119 1.89 6.63 -4.23
CA TYR A 119 1.08 7.61 -4.94
C TYR A 119 0.11 8.34 -4.01
N TRP A 120 -0.60 7.62 -3.15
CA TRP A 120 -1.70 8.19 -2.37
C TRP A 120 -1.41 8.35 -0.86
N GLY A 121 -0.20 8.00 -0.42
CA GLY A 121 0.23 8.22 0.97
C GLY A 121 -0.19 7.11 1.93
N PRO A 122 -0.01 7.34 3.25
CA PRO A 122 -0.29 6.32 4.25
C PRO A 122 -1.79 6.05 4.41
N ILE A 123 -2.10 4.85 4.92
CA ILE A 123 -3.45 4.52 5.40
C ILE A 123 -3.53 4.75 6.91
N SER A 124 -4.76 4.89 7.41
CA SER A 124 -5.04 4.97 8.85
C SER A 124 -5.38 3.60 9.41
N SER A 125 -5.05 3.37 10.67
CA SER A 125 -5.45 2.15 11.37
C SER A 125 -6.97 1.95 11.38
N SER A 126 -7.77 3.02 11.27
CA SER A 126 -9.22 2.93 11.16
C SER A 126 -9.69 2.24 9.87
N GLN A 127 -8.85 2.19 8.84
CA GLN A 127 -9.14 1.50 7.58
C GLN A 127 -8.80 0.02 7.63
N VAL A 128 -7.97 -0.40 8.58
CA VAL A 128 -7.44 -1.75 8.67
C VAL A 128 -8.53 -2.73 9.10
N MET A 129 -8.66 -3.82 8.35
CA MET A 129 -9.55 -4.94 8.68
C MET A 129 -8.82 -5.99 9.49
N GLY A 130 -7.57 -6.30 9.15
CA GLY A 130 -6.79 -7.30 9.84
C GLY A 130 -5.54 -7.72 9.08
N ARG A 131 -4.75 -8.61 9.68
CA ARG A 131 -3.61 -9.22 9.04
C ARG A 131 -4.07 -10.20 7.95
N ALA A 132 -3.36 -10.21 6.83
CA ALA A 132 -3.66 -11.11 5.72
C ALA A 132 -2.51 -12.06 5.41
N TRP A 133 -2.82 -13.16 4.75
CA TRP A 133 -1.87 -14.12 4.20
C TRP A 133 -2.24 -14.44 2.77
N GLY A 134 -1.25 -14.55 1.91
CA GLY A 134 -1.44 -15.11 0.58
C GLY A 134 -1.42 -16.62 0.68
N VAL A 135 -2.42 -17.28 0.08
CA VAL A 135 -2.57 -18.74 0.18
C VAL A 135 -2.56 -19.43 -1.18
N TRP A 136 -2.79 -18.67 -2.26
CA TRP A 136 -2.73 -19.25 -3.60
C TRP A 136 -2.52 -18.20 -4.68
#